data_1fc4eea98b82ca56975a16b49d440c2d
#
_entry.id   1fc4eea98b82ca56975a16b49d440c2d
#
_cell.length_a   1.000
_cell.length_b   1.000
_cell.length_c   1.000
_cell.angle_alpha   90.00
_cell.angle_beta   90.00
_cell.angle_gamma   90.00
#
_symmetry.space_group_name_H-M   'P 1'
#
loop_
_entity.id
_entity.type
_entity.pdbx_description
1 polymer ?
#
loop_
_entity_poly.entity_id
_entity_poly.type
_entity_poly.pdbx_seq_one_letter_code
_entity_poly.pdbx_strand_id
1 'polypeptide(L)'
;MNSDSFGAIRVSYSILSAWASGDIDRAIAPYTGVKVESTEALEFGKKMHGIWERYVKKHKAIPKIFGGRKLEAPEIELATKRVRKLTDWCVISGVLDVKDGTTGIDWKTGKASASDYTNSKQSEVYQVLYPELKRFEFYCKNQHIHHTDKNHITVGIVYLNRKTLEDGLNWILTMAAELREYLINNGYGNRLDQGKGLE
;
A
#
# COMPACT_ATOMS: atom_id res chain seq x y z
N MET A 1 24.69 -22.36 -5.77
CA MET A 1 24.76 -21.52 -4.53
C MET A 1 23.54 -21.79 -3.70
N ASN A 2 23.70 -22.08 -2.38
CA ASN A 2 22.55 -22.31 -1.52
C ASN A 2 21.76 -21.01 -1.37
N SER A 3 20.47 -21.02 -1.65
CA SER A 3 19.56 -19.88 -1.50
C SER A 3 19.49 -19.34 -0.07
N ASP A 4 19.89 -20.15 0.91
CA ASP A 4 19.86 -19.83 2.35
C ASP A 4 20.96 -18.87 2.81
N SER A 5 21.94 -18.56 1.94
CA SER A 5 23.02 -17.61 2.26
C SER A 5 22.62 -16.13 2.05
N PHE A 6 21.47 -15.87 1.43
CA PHE A 6 21.00 -14.51 1.17
C PHE A 6 20.03 -14.02 2.25
N GLY A 7 20.12 -12.72 2.57
CA GLY A 7 19.27 -12.07 3.55
C GLY A 7 17.78 -12.09 3.23
N ALA A 8 16.96 -11.57 4.14
CA ALA A 8 15.52 -11.45 3.94
C ALA A 8 15.19 -10.38 2.90
N ILE A 9 14.28 -10.71 1.95
CA ILE A 9 13.73 -9.70 1.05
C ILE A 9 12.77 -8.77 1.81
N ARG A 10 12.89 -7.46 1.59
CA ARG A 10 11.96 -6.45 2.10
C ARG A 10 11.03 -6.00 0.99
N VAL A 11 9.74 -6.18 1.19
CA VAL A 11 8.71 -5.87 0.19
C VAL A 11 7.65 -4.91 0.74
N SER A 12 6.90 -4.29 -0.17
CA SER A 12 5.68 -3.54 0.11
C SER A 12 4.61 -3.93 -0.90
N TYR A 13 3.35 -3.52 -0.65
CA TYR A 13 2.28 -3.75 -1.63
C TYR A 13 2.65 -3.19 -3.02
N SER A 14 3.21 -1.97 -3.09
CA SER A 14 3.56 -1.34 -4.37
C SER A 14 4.63 -2.11 -5.15
N ILE A 15 5.61 -2.69 -4.46
CA ILE A 15 6.65 -3.53 -5.07
C ILE A 15 6.03 -4.82 -5.62
N LEU A 16 5.26 -5.53 -4.78
CA LEU A 16 4.65 -6.80 -5.18
C LEU A 16 3.58 -6.63 -6.26
N SER A 17 2.83 -5.52 -6.24
CA SER A 17 1.85 -5.19 -7.28
C SER A 17 2.52 -4.88 -8.62
N ALA A 18 3.67 -4.19 -8.61
CA ALA A 18 4.47 -3.95 -9.80
C ALA A 18 5.00 -5.27 -10.37
N TRP A 19 5.52 -6.15 -9.51
CA TRP A 19 5.97 -7.49 -9.91
C TRP A 19 4.84 -8.30 -10.55
N ALA A 20 3.69 -8.41 -9.86
CA ALA A 20 2.53 -9.15 -10.33
C ALA A 20 1.94 -8.62 -11.65
N SER A 21 2.11 -7.32 -11.95
CA SER A 21 1.67 -6.71 -13.21
C SER A 21 2.70 -6.78 -14.34
N GLY A 22 3.90 -7.33 -14.09
CA GLY A 22 4.99 -7.40 -15.06
C GLY A 22 5.77 -6.09 -15.22
N ASP A 23 5.59 -5.11 -14.34
CA ASP A 23 6.38 -3.87 -14.26
C ASP A 23 7.69 -4.17 -13.50
N ILE A 24 8.58 -4.92 -14.18
CA ILE A 24 9.81 -5.45 -13.59
C ILE A 24 10.70 -4.32 -13.09
N ASP A 25 10.90 -3.28 -13.90
CA ASP A 25 11.80 -2.16 -13.56
C ASP A 25 11.37 -1.49 -12.26
N ARG A 26 10.08 -1.25 -12.07
CA ARG A 26 9.55 -0.68 -10.85
C ARG A 26 9.65 -1.62 -9.67
N ALA A 27 9.45 -2.92 -9.88
CA ALA A 27 9.55 -3.91 -8.82
C ALA A 27 10.97 -4.06 -8.29
N ILE A 28 11.99 -4.02 -9.17
CA ILE A 28 13.39 -4.21 -8.78
C ILE A 28 14.12 -2.91 -8.41
N ALA A 29 13.58 -1.74 -8.75
CA ALA A 29 14.22 -0.44 -8.50
C ALA A 29 14.76 -0.26 -7.06
N PRO A 30 14.03 -0.67 -6.00
CA PRO A 30 14.53 -0.55 -4.62
C PRO A 30 15.80 -1.36 -4.35
N TYR A 31 16.02 -2.44 -5.10
CA TYR A 31 17.17 -3.36 -4.92
C TYR A 31 18.33 -3.03 -5.85
N THR A 32 18.07 -2.42 -7.00
CA THR A 32 19.09 -2.09 -7.99
C THR A 32 19.69 -0.70 -7.77
N GLY A 33 19.04 0.16 -6.99
CA GLY A 33 19.43 1.55 -6.80
C GLY A 33 19.07 2.45 -7.98
N VAL A 34 18.31 1.93 -8.93
CA VAL A 34 17.77 2.72 -10.06
C VAL A 34 16.73 3.70 -9.49
N LYS A 35 16.89 4.99 -9.78
CA LYS A 35 15.92 5.99 -9.40
C LYS A 35 14.72 5.93 -10.36
N VAL A 36 13.55 5.68 -9.80
CA VAL A 36 12.29 5.87 -10.54
C VAL A 36 11.99 7.38 -10.54
N GLU A 37 11.85 7.96 -11.71
CA GLU A 37 11.51 9.39 -11.82
C GLU A 37 10.14 9.68 -11.20
N SER A 38 10.06 10.78 -10.45
CA SER A 38 8.80 11.24 -9.90
C SER A 38 7.96 11.86 -11.03
N THR A 39 6.74 11.37 -11.19
CA THR A 39 5.80 11.93 -12.15
C THR A 39 4.96 13.04 -11.50
N GLU A 40 4.43 13.98 -12.31
CA GLU A 40 3.48 14.99 -11.83
C GLU A 40 2.30 14.38 -11.08
N ALA A 41 1.82 13.21 -11.54
CA ALA A 41 0.75 12.47 -10.87
C ALA A 41 1.15 12.01 -9.46
N LEU A 42 2.39 11.54 -9.29
CA LEU A 42 2.90 11.12 -7.99
C LEU A 42 3.05 12.30 -7.03
N GLU A 43 3.58 13.44 -7.52
CA GLU A 43 3.73 14.65 -6.71
C GLU A 43 2.35 15.24 -6.33
N PHE A 44 1.39 15.22 -7.25
CA PHE A 44 0.01 15.59 -6.94
C PHE A 44 -0.58 14.68 -5.87
N GLY A 45 -0.38 13.36 -5.99
CA GLY A 45 -0.83 12.38 -5.00
C GLY A 45 -0.27 12.70 -3.61
N LYS A 46 1.03 12.85 -3.47
CA LYS A 46 1.69 13.21 -2.20
C LYS A 46 1.13 14.49 -1.59
N LYS A 47 0.93 15.53 -2.42
CA LYS A 47 0.34 16.80 -1.97
C LYS A 47 -1.08 16.61 -1.41
N MET A 48 -1.91 15.86 -2.13
CA MET A 48 -3.30 15.61 -1.70
C MET A 48 -3.38 14.78 -0.43
N HIS A 49 -2.58 13.71 -0.29
CA HIS A 49 -2.49 12.92 0.94
C HIS A 49 -2.14 13.83 2.14
N GLY A 50 -1.13 14.67 2.02
CA GLY A 50 -0.76 15.61 3.09
C GLY A 50 -1.86 16.64 3.42
N ILE A 51 -2.69 17.06 2.46
CA ILE A 51 -3.84 17.95 2.71
C ILE A 51 -4.92 17.19 3.50
N TRP A 52 -5.27 15.98 3.07
CA TRP A 52 -6.32 15.18 3.70
C TRP A 52 -5.92 14.70 5.08
N GLU A 53 -4.67 14.32 5.27
CA GLU A 53 -4.10 13.97 6.58
C GLU A 53 -4.24 15.16 7.57
N ARG A 54 -3.84 16.37 7.17
CA ARG A 54 -4.02 17.57 8.00
C ARG A 54 -5.48 17.85 8.32
N TYR A 55 -6.37 17.62 7.35
CA TYR A 55 -7.81 17.76 7.58
C TYR A 55 -8.30 16.78 8.65
N VAL A 56 -7.95 15.48 8.51
CA VAL A 56 -8.33 14.45 9.47
C VAL A 56 -7.76 14.76 10.87
N LYS A 57 -6.50 15.16 10.93
CA LYS A 57 -5.86 15.55 12.21
C LYS A 57 -6.62 16.65 12.93
N LYS A 58 -7.09 17.66 12.18
CA LYS A 58 -7.78 18.83 12.72
C LYS A 58 -9.25 18.54 13.07
N HIS A 59 -9.97 17.83 12.21
CA HIS A 59 -11.42 17.71 12.27
C HIS A 59 -11.92 16.36 12.78
N LYS A 60 -11.04 15.37 12.90
CA LYS A 60 -11.39 13.98 13.26
C LYS A 60 -12.53 13.44 12.38
N ALA A 61 -12.44 13.77 11.09
CA ALA A 61 -13.45 13.42 10.11
C ALA A 61 -12.80 13.22 8.72
N ILE A 62 -13.44 12.41 7.89
CA ILE A 62 -13.15 12.29 6.48
C ILE A 62 -13.39 13.66 5.80
N PRO A 63 -12.54 14.12 4.88
CA PRO A 63 -12.75 15.38 4.18
C PRO A 63 -14.14 15.47 3.56
N LYS A 64 -14.75 16.67 3.62
CA LYS A 64 -16.13 16.92 3.14
C LYS A 64 -16.34 16.51 1.68
N ILE A 65 -15.30 16.59 0.87
CA ILE A 65 -15.34 16.13 -0.52
C ILE A 65 -15.71 14.64 -0.64
N PHE A 66 -15.38 13.82 0.36
CA PHE A 66 -15.71 12.40 0.44
C PHE A 66 -16.90 12.11 1.37
N GLY A 67 -17.71 13.10 1.71
CA GLY A 67 -18.92 12.94 2.54
C GLY A 67 -18.81 13.39 3.99
N GLY A 68 -17.62 13.71 4.48
CA GLY A 68 -17.45 14.35 5.79
C GLY A 68 -17.78 13.48 7.01
N ARG A 69 -17.78 12.15 6.88
CA ARG A 69 -18.05 11.21 7.99
C ARG A 69 -17.09 11.46 9.17
N LYS A 70 -17.61 11.55 10.38
CA LYS A 70 -16.79 11.58 11.59
C LYS A 70 -16.10 10.24 11.79
N LEU A 71 -14.88 10.28 12.29
CA LEU A 71 -14.14 9.09 12.69
C LEU A 71 -14.53 8.73 14.13
N GLU A 72 -14.62 7.44 14.39
CA GLU A 72 -15.28 6.94 15.61
C GLU A 72 -14.29 6.51 16.68
N ALA A 73 -13.06 6.16 16.30
CA ALA A 73 -12.08 5.71 17.27
C ALA A 73 -11.61 6.84 18.19
N PRO A 74 -11.40 6.57 19.49
CA PRO A 74 -10.83 7.53 20.42
C PRO A 74 -9.43 8.00 19.99
N GLU A 75 -8.66 7.09 19.41
CA GLU A 75 -7.36 7.37 18.81
C GLU A 75 -7.38 7.05 17.32
N ILE A 76 -6.97 8.02 16.51
CA ILE A 76 -6.84 7.91 15.07
C ILE A 76 -5.35 7.89 14.75
N GLU A 77 -4.89 6.82 14.13
CA GLU A 77 -3.51 6.72 13.64
C GLU A 77 -3.46 7.32 12.21
N LEU A 78 -2.48 8.20 11.95
CA LEU A 78 -2.27 8.86 10.66
C LEU A 78 -0.89 8.52 10.12
N ALA A 79 -0.81 8.23 8.82
CA ALA A 79 0.42 7.90 8.11
C ALA A 79 1.29 6.88 8.87
N THR A 80 0.63 5.85 9.44
CA THR A 80 1.31 4.90 10.33
C THR A 80 2.04 3.85 9.52
N LYS A 81 3.36 3.79 9.70
CA LYS A 81 4.19 2.75 9.11
C LYS A 81 4.19 1.51 10.00
N ARG A 82 3.96 0.35 9.40
CA ARG A 82 4.22 -0.94 10.05
C ARG A 82 5.18 -1.79 9.23
N VAL A 83 5.98 -2.56 9.96
CA VAL A 83 6.89 -3.56 9.41
C VAL A 83 6.60 -4.88 10.10
N ARG A 84 6.47 -5.95 9.33
CA ARG A 84 6.21 -7.28 9.85
C ARG A 84 7.13 -8.31 9.20
N LYS A 85 7.85 -9.06 10.03
CA LYS A 85 8.57 -10.25 9.60
C LYS A 85 7.56 -11.39 9.44
N LEU A 86 7.44 -11.93 8.23
CA LEU A 86 6.52 -13.03 7.91
C LEU A 86 7.21 -14.37 8.01
N THR A 87 8.45 -14.43 7.54
CA THR A 87 9.34 -15.60 7.59
C THR A 87 10.78 -15.12 7.80
N ASP A 88 11.73 -16.04 7.89
CA ASP A 88 13.15 -15.69 8.02
C ASP A 88 13.70 -15.01 6.76
N TRP A 89 13.04 -15.19 5.62
CA TRP A 89 13.45 -14.65 4.33
C TRP A 89 12.53 -13.54 3.77
N CYS A 90 11.41 -13.22 4.43
CA CYS A 90 10.44 -12.22 3.94
C CYS A 90 10.00 -11.25 5.04
N VAL A 91 10.17 -9.96 4.77
CA VAL A 91 9.70 -8.85 5.60
C VAL A 91 8.80 -7.96 4.74
N ILE A 92 7.59 -7.68 5.23
CA ILE A 92 6.67 -6.73 4.57
C ILE A 92 6.58 -5.43 5.35
N SER A 93 6.44 -4.33 4.63
CA SER A 93 6.17 -3.02 5.22
C SER A 93 5.13 -2.25 4.43
N GLY A 94 4.48 -1.30 5.08
CA GLY A 94 3.52 -0.40 4.46
C GLY A 94 3.14 0.75 5.37
N VAL A 95 2.66 1.82 4.76
CA VAL A 95 2.13 3.01 5.43
C VAL A 95 0.64 3.06 5.16
N LEU A 96 -0.17 3.06 6.22
CA LEU A 96 -1.61 3.23 6.13
C LEU A 96 -1.94 4.72 6.34
N ASP A 97 -2.71 5.32 5.43
CA ASP A 97 -3.01 6.75 5.48
C ASP A 97 -3.79 7.14 6.76
N VAL A 98 -4.85 6.38 7.07
CA VAL A 98 -5.63 6.57 8.29
C VAL A 98 -6.07 5.22 8.86
N LYS A 99 -5.96 5.06 10.18
CA LYS A 99 -6.59 3.95 10.89
C LYS A 99 -7.58 4.51 11.92
N ASP A 100 -8.84 4.12 11.76
CA ASP A 100 -9.97 4.47 12.62
C ASP A 100 -10.46 3.17 13.30
N GLY A 101 -9.92 2.87 14.46
CA GLY A 101 -10.18 1.63 15.18
C GLY A 101 -9.82 0.39 14.36
N THR A 102 -10.82 -0.37 13.90
CA THR A 102 -10.66 -1.56 13.05
C THR A 102 -10.88 -1.26 11.55
N THR A 103 -10.95 0.00 11.17
CA THR A 103 -11.10 0.45 9.78
C THR A 103 -9.80 1.05 9.27
N GLY A 104 -9.25 0.49 8.20
CA GLY A 104 -8.17 1.10 7.43
C GLY A 104 -8.74 1.99 6.33
N ILE A 105 -8.09 3.12 6.07
CA ILE A 105 -8.50 4.09 5.05
C ILE A 105 -7.29 4.46 4.22
N ASP A 106 -7.47 4.49 2.90
CA ASP A 106 -6.43 4.81 1.94
C ASP A 106 -6.98 5.79 0.88
N TRP A 107 -6.21 6.85 0.63
CA TRP A 107 -6.55 7.88 -0.33
C TRP A 107 -6.00 7.55 -1.71
N LYS A 108 -6.79 7.76 -2.74
CA LYS A 108 -6.41 7.51 -4.13
C LYS A 108 -6.67 8.73 -5.00
N THR A 109 -5.65 9.14 -5.73
CA THR A 109 -5.68 10.31 -6.63
C THR A 109 -5.49 9.94 -8.10
N GLY A 110 -5.35 8.64 -8.40
CA GLY A 110 -5.12 8.13 -9.76
C GLY A 110 -6.36 8.09 -10.63
N LYS A 111 -6.23 7.48 -11.81
CA LYS A 111 -7.32 7.27 -12.78
C LYS A 111 -8.23 6.09 -12.43
N ALA A 112 -7.73 5.16 -11.62
CA ALA A 112 -8.46 3.95 -11.25
C ALA A 112 -9.67 4.29 -10.35
N SER A 113 -10.74 3.54 -10.53
CA SER A 113 -11.97 3.67 -9.75
C SER A 113 -11.86 2.96 -8.40
N ALA A 114 -12.81 3.19 -7.52
CA ALA A 114 -12.88 2.47 -6.25
C ALA A 114 -13.06 0.95 -6.45
N SER A 115 -13.75 0.52 -7.51
CA SER A 115 -13.91 -0.91 -7.83
C SER A 115 -12.58 -1.56 -8.21
N ASP A 116 -11.69 -0.86 -8.90
CA ASP A 116 -10.37 -1.39 -9.24
C ASP A 116 -9.55 -1.65 -7.97
N TYR A 117 -9.64 -0.74 -6.99
CA TYR A 117 -8.95 -0.91 -5.70
C TYR A 117 -9.58 -1.97 -4.81
N THR A 118 -10.92 -2.09 -4.78
CA THR A 118 -11.59 -3.14 -3.99
C THR A 118 -11.30 -4.55 -4.52
N ASN A 119 -11.01 -4.68 -5.82
CA ASN A 119 -10.60 -5.93 -6.45
C ASN A 119 -9.08 -6.17 -6.38
N SER A 120 -8.30 -5.22 -5.87
CA SER A 120 -6.86 -5.36 -5.72
C SER A 120 -6.50 -6.11 -4.43
N LYS A 121 -5.27 -6.63 -4.36
CA LYS A 121 -4.75 -7.27 -3.15
C LYS A 121 -4.34 -6.29 -2.04
N GLN A 122 -4.51 -4.98 -2.23
CA GLN A 122 -4.03 -3.98 -1.29
C GLN A 122 -4.64 -4.11 0.11
N SER A 123 -5.96 -4.23 0.21
CA SER A 123 -6.66 -4.37 1.50
C SER A 123 -6.25 -5.64 2.27
N GLU A 124 -6.05 -6.75 1.56
CA GLU A 124 -5.57 -8.00 2.14
C GLU A 124 -4.15 -7.87 2.67
N VAL A 125 -3.25 -7.23 1.90
CA VAL A 125 -1.87 -6.94 2.32
C VAL A 125 -1.84 -6.05 3.55
N TYR A 126 -2.68 -5.01 3.61
CA TYR A 126 -2.79 -4.17 4.79
C TYR A 126 -3.37 -4.93 5.99
N GLN A 127 -4.28 -5.88 5.79
CA GLN A 127 -4.75 -6.74 6.88
C GLN A 127 -3.62 -7.63 7.42
N VAL A 128 -2.68 -8.08 6.59
CA VAL A 128 -1.50 -8.80 7.08
C VAL A 128 -0.63 -7.90 7.96
N LEU A 129 -0.47 -6.60 7.61
CA LEU A 129 0.27 -5.63 8.43
C LEU A 129 -0.47 -5.23 9.71
N TYR A 130 -1.80 -5.15 9.65
CA TYR A 130 -2.71 -4.69 10.70
C TYR A 130 -3.81 -5.76 10.91
N PRO A 131 -3.52 -6.86 11.61
CA PRO A 131 -4.46 -7.99 11.74
C PRO A 131 -5.78 -7.65 12.43
N GLU A 132 -5.80 -6.54 13.15
CA GLU A 132 -7.01 -6.00 13.80
C GLU A 132 -8.02 -5.39 12.83
N LEU A 133 -7.65 -5.12 11.56
CA LEU A 133 -8.56 -4.53 10.59
C LEU A 133 -9.68 -5.53 10.22
N LYS A 134 -10.91 -5.02 10.25
CA LYS A 134 -12.13 -5.71 9.82
C LYS A 134 -12.77 -5.07 8.59
N ARG A 135 -12.34 -3.84 8.26
CA ARG A 135 -12.85 -3.05 7.15
C ARG A 135 -11.72 -2.24 6.53
N PHE A 136 -11.78 -2.08 5.21
CA PHE A 136 -10.88 -1.21 4.47
C PHE A 136 -11.67 -0.32 3.52
N GLU A 137 -11.36 0.97 3.48
CA GLU A 137 -12.06 1.96 2.68
C GLU A 137 -11.07 2.66 1.73
N PHE A 138 -11.40 2.68 0.45
CA PHE A 138 -10.69 3.43 -0.56
C PHE A 138 -11.47 4.67 -0.92
N TYR A 139 -10.89 5.84 -0.69
CA TYR A 139 -11.46 7.12 -1.07
C TYR A 139 -10.74 7.63 -2.31
N CYS A 140 -11.40 7.52 -3.45
CA CYS A 140 -10.81 7.78 -4.75
C CYS A 140 -11.27 9.12 -5.31
N LYS A 141 -10.31 9.96 -5.73
CA LYS A 141 -10.55 11.19 -6.46
C LYS A 141 -9.73 11.19 -7.75
N ASN A 142 -10.41 11.19 -8.89
CA ASN A 142 -9.73 11.27 -10.18
C ASN A 142 -9.15 12.69 -10.38
N GLN A 143 -7.83 12.79 -10.67
CA GLN A 143 -7.13 14.05 -10.83
C GLN A 143 -7.41 14.77 -12.17
N HIS A 144 -7.90 14.03 -13.18
CA HIS A 144 -8.08 14.57 -14.54
C HIS A 144 -9.39 15.30 -14.74
N ILE A 145 -10.21 15.43 -13.71
CA ILE A 145 -11.53 16.03 -13.82
C ILE A 145 -11.63 17.20 -12.85
N HIS A 146 -12.18 18.31 -13.33
CA HIS A 146 -12.27 19.59 -12.60
C HIS A 146 -12.71 19.41 -11.15
N HIS A 147 -12.10 20.19 -10.25
CA HIS A 147 -12.28 20.14 -8.79
C HIS A 147 -13.74 20.26 -8.30
N THR A 148 -14.66 20.66 -9.17
CA THR A 148 -16.07 20.94 -8.85
C THR A 148 -17.00 19.79 -9.18
N ASP A 149 -16.58 18.80 -9.98
CA ASP A 149 -17.47 17.71 -10.40
C ASP A 149 -17.52 16.61 -9.35
N LYS A 150 -18.63 16.54 -8.62
CA LYS A 150 -18.87 15.51 -7.58
C LYS A 150 -18.95 14.08 -8.14
N ASN A 151 -19.14 13.92 -9.45
CA ASN A 151 -19.33 12.61 -10.09
C ASN A 151 -18.05 11.78 -10.20
N HIS A 152 -16.90 12.33 -9.77
CA HIS A 152 -15.60 11.68 -9.86
C HIS A 152 -15.00 11.24 -8.53
N ILE A 153 -15.82 11.27 -7.49
CA ILE A 153 -15.44 10.74 -6.19
C ILE A 153 -16.16 9.41 -6.01
N THR A 154 -15.38 8.36 -5.81
CA THR A 154 -15.90 7.04 -5.53
C THR A 154 -15.33 6.52 -4.23
N VAL A 155 -16.12 5.76 -3.49
CA VAL A 155 -15.71 5.10 -2.25
C VAL A 155 -15.90 3.60 -2.40
N GLY A 156 -14.83 2.86 -2.22
CA GLY A 156 -14.84 1.40 -2.21
C GLY A 156 -14.68 0.87 -0.79
N ILE A 157 -15.41 -0.17 -0.46
CA ILE A 157 -15.38 -0.79 0.87
C ILE A 157 -15.11 -2.28 0.72
N VAL A 158 -14.14 -2.77 1.48
CA VAL A 158 -13.81 -4.19 1.59
C VAL A 158 -13.98 -4.62 3.03
N TYR A 159 -14.75 -5.69 3.27
CA TYR A 159 -14.84 -6.33 4.57
C TYR A 159 -13.77 -7.42 4.69
N LEU A 160 -13.02 -7.36 5.76
CA LEU A 160 -11.87 -8.21 6.02
C LEU A 160 -12.23 -9.28 7.05
N ASN A 161 -11.75 -10.48 6.83
CA ASN A 161 -11.99 -11.63 7.70
C ASN A 161 -10.76 -12.55 7.71
N ARG A 162 -10.87 -13.71 8.34
CA ARG A 162 -9.77 -14.69 8.41
C ARG A 162 -9.33 -15.16 7.02
N LYS A 163 -10.27 -15.40 6.11
CA LYS A 163 -9.94 -15.85 4.76
C LYS A 163 -9.15 -14.79 3.98
N THR A 164 -9.57 -13.52 4.03
CA THR A 164 -8.84 -12.43 3.37
C THR A 164 -7.42 -12.25 3.95
N LEU A 165 -7.23 -12.49 5.24
CA LEU A 165 -5.91 -12.50 5.87
C LEU A 165 -5.02 -13.63 5.34
N GLU A 166 -5.57 -14.85 5.24
CA GLU A 166 -4.87 -16.02 4.71
C GLU A 166 -4.54 -15.83 3.22
N ASP A 167 -5.49 -15.33 2.42
CA ASP A 167 -5.30 -15.04 1.00
C ASP A 167 -4.21 -13.96 0.78
N GLY A 168 -4.23 -12.91 1.59
CA GLY A 168 -3.21 -11.85 1.56
C GLY A 168 -1.82 -12.35 1.92
N LEU A 169 -1.70 -13.17 2.97
CA LEU A 169 -0.44 -13.76 3.39
C LEU A 169 0.14 -14.67 2.29
N ASN A 170 -0.70 -15.54 1.72
CA ASN A 170 -0.29 -16.45 0.65
C ASN A 170 0.17 -15.67 -0.59
N TRP A 171 -0.58 -14.64 -0.99
CA TRP A 171 -0.21 -13.80 -2.13
C TRP A 171 1.14 -13.09 -1.90
N ILE A 172 1.35 -12.50 -0.71
CA ILE A 172 2.62 -11.85 -0.38
C ILE A 172 3.78 -12.84 -0.48
N LEU A 173 3.66 -14.02 0.13
CA LEU A 173 4.74 -15.00 0.16
C LEU A 173 5.06 -15.54 -1.25
N THR A 174 4.04 -15.77 -2.07
CA THR A 174 4.22 -16.22 -3.46
C THR A 174 4.97 -15.17 -4.28
N MET A 175 4.46 -13.93 -4.32
CA MET A 175 5.07 -12.85 -5.10
C MET A 175 6.48 -12.49 -4.59
N ALA A 176 6.69 -12.51 -3.27
CA ALA A 176 8.00 -12.24 -2.69
C ALA A 176 9.01 -13.35 -3.00
N ALA A 177 8.59 -14.62 -3.06
CA ALA A 177 9.46 -15.74 -3.41
C ALA A 177 9.92 -15.63 -4.88
N GLU A 178 8.99 -15.38 -5.79
CA GLU A 178 9.30 -15.20 -7.22
C GLU A 178 10.25 -14.01 -7.46
N LEU A 179 9.96 -12.85 -6.84
CA LEU A 179 10.81 -11.66 -6.94
C LEU A 179 12.20 -11.92 -6.34
N ARG A 180 12.27 -12.60 -5.19
CA ARG A 180 13.54 -12.95 -4.53
C ARG A 180 14.38 -13.85 -5.42
N GLU A 181 13.80 -14.87 -6.01
CA GLU A 181 14.47 -15.79 -6.93
C GLU A 181 15.00 -15.02 -8.15
N TYR A 182 14.18 -14.17 -8.75
CA TYR A 182 14.60 -13.30 -9.85
C TYR A 182 15.81 -12.43 -9.48
N LEU A 183 15.77 -11.77 -8.32
CA LEU A 183 16.85 -10.90 -7.86
C LEU A 183 18.16 -11.69 -7.63
N ILE A 184 18.08 -12.87 -7.05
CA ILE A 184 19.24 -13.75 -6.83
C ILE A 184 19.85 -14.15 -8.18
N ASN A 185 19.03 -14.63 -9.11
CA ASN A 185 19.46 -15.11 -10.42
C ASN A 185 20.06 -14.00 -11.30
N ASN A 186 19.69 -12.74 -11.05
CA ASN A 186 20.22 -11.58 -11.76
C ASN A 186 21.33 -10.83 -10.99
N GLY A 187 21.91 -11.44 -9.94
CA GLY A 187 23.08 -10.91 -9.24
C GLY A 187 22.77 -9.88 -8.14
N TYR A 188 21.51 -9.68 -7.78
CA TYR A 188 21.09 -8.74 -6.72
C TYR A 188 20.91 -9.40 -5.35
N GLY A 189 21.28 -10.66 -5.17
CA GLY A 189 21.09 -11.40 -3.93
C GLY A 189 21.64 -10.72 -2.68
N ASN A 190 22.79 -10.03 -2.79
CA ASN A 190 23.40 -9.29 -1.68
C ASN A 190 22.70 -7.96 -1.34
N ARG A 191 21.63 -7.60 -2.04
CA ARG A 191 20.90 -6.36 -1.85
C ARG A 191 19.45 -6.56 -1.38
N LEU A 192 19.08 -7.79 -1.06
CA LEU A 192 17.71 -8.12 -0.66
C LEU A 192 17.27 -7.39 0.61
N ASP A 193 18.18 -7.15 1.54
CA ASP A 193 17.97 -6.39 2.78
C ASP A 193 18.02 -4.87 2.57
N GLN A 194 18.59 -4.43 1.44
CA GLN A 194 18.77 -3.03 1.10
C GLN A 194 17.52 -2.38 0.50
N GLY A 195 16.38 -3.00 0.52
CA GLY A 195 15.10 -2.38 0.11
C GLY A 195 14.83 -1.06 0.86
N LYS A 196 15.84 -0.18 0.84
CA LYS A 196 15.88 1.19 1.37
C LYS A 196 15.06 2.14 0.49
N GLY A 197 13.84 1.84 0.28
CA GLY A 197 12.88 2.73 -0.34
C GLY A 197 11.61 2.79 0.50
N LEU A 198 11.69 2.26 1.70
CA LEU A 198 10.56 2.09 2.61
C LEU A 198 10.68 2.99 3.86
N GLU A 199 11.50 4.04 3.79
CA GLU A 199 11.50 5.14 4.76
C GLU A 199 10.48 6.21 4.38
#